data_0a57627c96b7f5ab18ac5a9f30f114f7
#
_entry.id   0a57627c96b7f5ab18ac5a9f30f114f7
#
_cell.length_a   1.000
_cell.length_b   1.000
_cell.length_c   1.000
_cell.angle_alpha   90.00
_cell.angle_beta   90.00
_cell.angle_gamma   90.00
#
_symmetry.space_group_name_H-M   'P 1'
#
loop_
_entity.id
_entity.type
_entity.pdbx_description
1 polymer ?
#
loop_
_entity_poly.entity_id
_entity_poly.type
_entity_poly.pdbx_seq_one_letter_code
_entity_poly.pdbx_strand_id
1 'polypeptide(L)'
;VKPFTVTSLQAAKMPRWLLLLLCGLYVVPGLIGRDPWRFADAAGFGVAWTMALAPNGLLDWLAPNVLGMPLTQGGPLPAWLGAVAINALPFVRPDLVVRWVAIAWVVLLLMCLWSATWLLARRPEVQPADPFGASATTTDFGRAVADSALLIALACFGLLARLHETTIEAAQVVWIGLFLFGCAKALEAPRSGGAIAGLAIGL
;
A
#
# COMPACT_ATOMS: atom_id res chain seq x y z
N VAL A 1 22.84 27.42 16.96
CA VAL A 1 21.60 26.88 16.31
C VAL A 1 20.54 26.87 17.41
N LYS A 2 19.41 27.56 17.21
CA LYS A 2 18.30 27.50 18.18
C LYS A 2 17.74 26.13 18.17
N PRO A 3 17.52 25.46 19.33
CA PRO A 3 16.92 24.13 19.36
C PRO A 3 15.50 24.19 18.79
N PHE A 4 15.19 23.28 17.90
CA PHE A 4 13.84 23.13 17.37
C PHE A 4 12.96 22.47 18.44
N THR A 5 11.97 23.19 18.93
CA THR A 5 11.01 22.70 19.92
C THR A 5 9.63 22.59 19.29
N VAL A 6 8.94 21.48 19.50
CA VAL A 6 7.55 21.27 19.06
C VAL A 6 6.66 21.22 20.28
N THR A 7 5.75 22.16 20.41
CA THR A 7 4.77 22.19 21.50
C THR A 7 3.65 21.18 21.24
N SER A 8 2.90 20.81 22.30
CA SER A 8 1.74 19.91 22.17
C SER A 8 0.67 20.44 21.21
N LEU A 9 0.53 21.76 21.08
CA LEU A 9 -0.37 22.41 20.13
C LEU A 9 0.13 22.28 18.68
N GLN A 10 1.45 22.35 18.47
CA GLN A 10 2.06 22.18 17.15
C GLN A 10 2.05 20.71 16.69
N ALA A 11 2.04 19.77 17.63
CA ALA A 11 1.82 18.36 17.35
C ALA A 11 0.32 18.01 17.30
N ALA A 12 -0.51 18.90 16.77
CA ALA A 12 -1.94 18.67 16.63
C ALA A 12 -2.22 17.40 15.80
N LYS A 13 -3.04 16.52 16.37
CA LYS A 13 -3.41 15.25 15.74
C LYS A 13 -4.65 15.44 14.88
N MET A 14 -4.61 14.92 13.66
CA MET A 14 -5.82 14.85 12.84
C MET A 14 -6.84 13.89 13.48
N PRO A 15 -8.14 14.20 13.50
CA PRO A 15 -9.17 13.25 13.89
C PRO A 15 -9.11 12.00 13.02
N ARG A 16 -9.15 10.80 13.63
CA ARG A 16 -9.00 9.54 12.90
C ARG A 16 -10.04 9.37 11.79
N TRP A 17 -11.29 9.79 12.05
CA TRP A 17 -12.35 9.70 11.07
C TRP A 17 -12.06 10.54 9.82
N LEU A 18 -11.43 11.73 9.98
CA LEU A 18 -11.06 12.60 8.86
C LEU A 18 -9.93 11.98 8.04
N LEU A 19 -8.91 11.42 8.70
CA LEU A 19 -7.82 10.73 8.03
C LEU A 19 -8.34 9.53 7.21
N LEU A 20 -9.21 8.71 7.82
CA LEU A 20 -9.84 7.57 7.14
C LEU A 20 -10.75 8.01 5.99
N LEU A 21 -11.49 9.10 6.15
CA LEU A 21 -12.30 9.68 5.09
C LEU A 21 -11.44 10.12 3.90
N LEU A 22 -10.33 10.81 4.15
CA LEU A 22 -9.40 11.23 3.09
C LEU A 22 -8.78 10.02 2.38
N CYS A 23 -8.35 8.99 3.12
CA CYS A 23 -7.89 7.74 2.53
C CYS A 23 -8.98 7.08 1.69
N GLY A 24 -10.21 7.02 2.17
CA GLY A 24 -11.35 6.46 1.44
C GLY A 24 -11.66 7.23 0.16
N LEU A 25 -11.68 8.56 0.24
CA LEU A 25 -11.87 9.44 -0.92
C LEU A 25 -10.72 9.35 -1.93
N TYR A 26 -9.52 9.00 -1.48
CA TYR A 26 -8.41 8.72 -2.38
C TYR A 26 -8.59 7.37 -3.08
N VAL A 27 -8.88 6.31 -2.33
CA VAL A 27 -8.86 4.93 -2.83
C VAL A 27 -10.09 4.61 -3.68
N VAL A 28 -11.30 4.96 -3.19
CA VAL A 28 -12.56 4.47 -3.77
C VAL A 28 -12.86 5.07 -5.15
N PRO A 29 -12.86 6.41 -5.37
CA PRO A 29 -13.25 6.99 -6.65
C PRO A 29 -12.31 6.64 -7.81
N GLY A 30 -11.06 6.33 -7.52
CA GLY A 30 -10.08 5.97 -8.54
C GLY A 30 -10.22 4.55 -9.08
N LEU A 31 -10.81 3.65 -8.28
CA LEU A 31 -10.88 2.22 -8.58
C LEU A 31 -12.30 1.70 -8.84
N ILE A 32 -13.35 2.37 -8.32
CA ILE A 32 -14.73 1.94 -8.49
C ILE A 32 -15.44 2.83 -9.51
N GLY A 33 -16.34 2.23 -10.28
CA GLY A 33 -17.24 2.95 -11.21
C GLY A 33 -16.66 3.25 -12.58
N ARG A 34 -15.49 2.66 -12.94
CA ARG A 34 -14.96 2.73 -14.30
C ARG A 34 -14.60 1.35 -14.84
N ASP A 35 -14.70 1.18 -16.15
CA ASP A 35 -14.20 -0.02 -16.81
C ASP A 35 -12.66 0.04 -16.98
N PRO A 36 -11.95 -1.10 -17.16
CA PRO A 36 -10.54 -1.10 -17.53
C PRO A 36 -10.33 -0.33 -18.84
N TRP A 37 -9.62 0.79 -18.82
CA TRP A 37 -9.63 1.72 -19.96
C TRP A 37 -8.27 2.03 -20.56
N ARG A 38 -7.17 1.83 -19.80
CA ARG A 38 -5.79 1.97 -20.31
C ARG A 38 -5.22 0.61 -20.63
N PHE A 39 -4.24 0.56 -21.54
CA PHE A 39 -3.56 -0.66 -21.92
C PHE A 39 -3.05 -1.46 -20.71
N ALA A 40 -2.38 -0.80 -19.78
CA ALA A 40 -1.83 -1.44 -18.58
C ALA A 40 -2.93 -1.97 -17.65
N ASP A 41 -4.00 -1.18 -17.40
CA ASP A 41 -5.13 -1.57 -16.57
C ASP A 41 -5.91 -2.76 -17.20
N ALA A 42 -6.15 -2.69 -18.51
CA ALA A 42 -6.80 -3.76 -19.25
C ALA A 42 -5.93 -5.03 -19.32
N ALA A 43 -4.61 -4.89 -19.50
CA ALA A 43 -3.69 -6.03 -19.51
C ALA A 43 -3.63 -6.71 -18.13
N GLY A 44 -3.51 -5.95 -17.04
CA GLY A 44 -3.50 -6.50 -15.68
C GLY A 44 -4.78 -7.26 -15.34
N PHE A 45 -5.95 -6.70 -15.70
CA PHE A 45 -7.23 -7.40 -15.59
C PHE A 45 -7.25 -8.66 -16.48
N GLY A 46 -6.79 -8.55 -17.75
CA GLY A 46 -6.78 -9.63 -18.72
C GLY A 46 -5.98 -10.84 -18.26
N VAL A 47 -4.82 -10.62 -17.61
CA VAL A 47 -4.01 -11.71 -17.03
C VAL A 47 -4.78 -12.45 -15.93
N ALA A 48 -5.36 -11.72 -14.96
CA ALA A 48 -6.13 -12.33 -13.88
C ALA A 48 -7.36 -13.09 -14.42
N TRP A 49 -8.01 -12.54 -15.44
CA TRP A 49 -9.15 -13.16 -16.10
C TRP A 49 -8.77 -14.44 -16.85
N THR A 50 -7.68 -14.42 -17.66
CA THR A 50 -7.18 -15.61 -18.36
C THR A 50 -6.83 -16.71 -17.37
N MET A 51 -6.18 -16.37 -16.27
CA MET A 51 -5.86 -17.33 -15.21
C MET A 51 -7.09 -17.90 -14.52
N ALA A 52 -8.10 -17.07 -14.27
CA ALA A 52 -9.36 -17.54 -13.66
C ALA A 52 -10.10 -18.53 -14.55
N LEU A 53 -10.08 -18.32 -15.87
CA LEU A 53 -10.65 -19.25 -16.86
C LEU A 53 -9.78 -20.49 -17.04
N ALA A 54 -8.46 -20.36 -16.89
CA ALA A 54 -7.46 -21.41 -17.01
C ALA A 54 -7.68 -22.35 -18.22
N PRO A 55 -7.80 -21.83 -19.46
CA PRO A 55 -8.09 -22.67 -20.65
C PRO A 55 -7.02 -23.74 -20.88
N ASN A 56 -5.76 -23.50 -20.48
CA ASN A 56 -4.67 -24.46 -20.53
C ASN A 56 -4.37 -25.10 -19.15
N GLY A 57 -5.29 -24.99 -18.22
CA GLY A 57 -5.18 -25.58 -16.89
C GLY A 57 -4.05 -24.98 -16.05
N LEU A 58 -3.23 -25.85 -15.47
CA LEU A 58 -2.15 -25.45 -14.57
C LEU A 58 -1.09 -24.55 -15.23
N LEU A 59 -0.91 -24.66 -16.55
CA LEU A 59 0.07 -23.84 -17.27
C LEU A 59 -0.23 -22.34 -17.19
N ASP A 60 -1.50 -21.95 -17.23
CA ASP A 60 -1.89 -20.53 -17.12
C ASP A 60 -1.60 -19.96 -15.73
N TRP A 61 -1.58 -20.81 -14.69
CA TRP A 61 -1.19 -20.43 -13.33
C TRP A 61 0.33 -20.33 -13.15
N LEU A 62 1.09 -21.19 -13.82
CA LEU A 62 2.55 -21.18 -13.76
C LEU A 62 3.18 -20.10 -14.64
N ALA A 63 2.56 -19.81 -15.78
CA ALA A 63 3.00 -18.85 -16.76
C ALA A 63 1.85 -17.86 -17.07
N PRO A 64 1.63 -16.84 -16.22
CA PRO A 64 0.59 -15.84 -16.44
C PRO A 64 0.71 -15.20 -17.81
N ASN A 65 -0.40 -15.15 -18.53
CA ASN A 65 -0.45 -14.61 -19.87
C ASN A 65 -1.76 -13.87 -20.14
N VAL A 66 -1.78 -13.07 -21.18
CA VAL A 66 -3.00 -12.47 -21.75
C VAL A 66 -3.01 -12.75 -23.25
N LEU A 67 -4.05 -13.43 -23.73
CA LEU A 67 -4.17 -13.82 -25.14
C LEU A 67 -2.95 -14.59 -25.68
N GLY A 68 -2.32 -15.42 -24.87
CA GLY A 68 -1.12 -16.19 -25.21
C GLY A 68 0.20 -15.38 -25.13
N MET A 69 0.16 -14.10 -24.85
CA MET A 69 1.36 -13.29 -24.62
C MET A 69 1.78 -13.42 -23.15
N PRO A 70 3.00 -13.90 -22.87
CA PRO A 70 3.45 -14.08 -21.50
C PRO A 70 3.65 -12.76 -20.80
N LEU A 71 3.39 -12.74 -19.48
CA LEU A 71 3.72 -11.63 -18.64
C LEU A 71 5.24 -11.59 -18.45
N THR A 72 5.89 -10.57 -18.99
CA THR A 72 7.36 -10.45 -18.97
C THR A 72 7.89 -9.60 -17.81
N GLN A 73 7.02 -8.90 -17.09
CA GLN A 73 7.40 -7.97 -16.02
C GLN A 73 6.67 -8.31 -14.72
N GLY A 74 7.44 -8.38 -13.64
CA GLY A 74 6.94 -8.58 -12.28
C GLY A 74 6.55 -10.02 -11.94
N GLY A 75 6.23 -10.24 -10.65
CA GLY A 75 5.84 -11.55 -10.14
C GLY A 75 4.37 -11.89 -10.40
N PRO A 76 4.00 -13.17 -10.37
CA PRO A 76 2.64 -13.64 -10.70
C PRO A 76 1.62 -13.38 -9.57
N LEU A 77 2.04 -13.07 -8.35
CA LEU A 77 1.20 -13.02 -7.15
C LEU A 77 -0.03 -12.10 -7.28
N PRO A 78 0.05 -10.87 -7.85
CA PRO A 78 -1.12 -10.02 -8.03
C PRO A 78 -2.17 -10.66 -8.94
N ALA A 79 -1.72 -11.30 -10.01
CA ALA A 79 -2.60 -12.01 -10.95
C ALA A 79 -3.23 -13.25 -10.30
N TRP A 80 -2.45 -14.02 -9.53
CA TRP A 80 -2.97 -15.15 -8.75
C TRP A 80 -4.08 -14.71 -7.79
N LEU A 81 -3.88 -13.64 -7.03
CA LEU A 81 -4.90 -13.15 -6.11
C LEU A 81 -6.14 -12.66 -6.85
N GLY A 82 -5.96 -11.99 -7.98
CA GLY A 82 -7.07 -11.60 -8.85
C GLY A 82 -7.87 -12.80 -9.34
N ALA A 83 -7.21 -13.83 -9.88
CA ALA A 83 -7.83 -15.05 -10.38
C ALA A 83 -8.55 -15.85 -9.28
N VAL A 84 -7.90 -16.02 -8.12
CA VAL A 84 -8.53 -16.66 -6.95
C VAL A 84 -9.77 -15.91 -6.50
N ALA A 85 -9.69 -14.59 -6.43
CA ALA A 85 -10.83 -13.76 -6.03
C ALA A 85 -11.99 -13.86 -7.03
N ILE A 86 -11.73 -13.86 -8.34
CA ILE A 86 -12.75 -14.06 -9.38
C ILE A 86 -13.46 -15.40 -9.19
N ASN A 87 -12.70 -16.49 -8.99
CA ASN A 87 -13.25 -17.81 -8.79
C ASN A 87 -14.03 -17.95 -7.47
N ALA A 88 -13.62 -17.23 -6.43
CA ALA A 88 -14.30 -17.21 -5.14
C ALA A 88 -15.62 -16.40 -5.15
N LEU A 89 -15.76 -15.46 -6.08
CA LEU A 89 -16.90 -14.54 -6.16
C LEU A 89 -17.56 -14.56 -7.55
N PRO A 90 -18.06 -15.73 -8.02
CA PRO A 90 -18.57 -15.90 -9.39
C PRO A 90 -19.85 -15.09 -9.67
N PHE A 91 -20.53 -14.60 -8.64
CA PHE A 91 -21.75 -13.80 -8.72
C PHE A 91 -21.47 -12.28 -8.87
N VAL A 92 -20.19 -11.87 -8.77
CA VAL A 92 -19.77 -10.47 -8.94
C VAL A 92 -19.07 -10.32 -10.28
N ARG A 93 -19.20 -9.16 -10.90
CA ARG A 93 -18.48 -8.82 -12.13
C ARG A 93 -16.97 -8.98 -11.92
N PRO A 94 -16.25 -9.71 -12.77
CA PRO A 94 -14.82 -9.99 -12.59
C PRO A 94 -13.94 -8.75 -12.51
N ASP A 95 -14.27 -7.69 -13.28
CA ASP A 95 -13.57 -6.41 -13.26
C ASP A 95 -13.67 -5.71 -11.89
N LEU A 96 -14.80 -5.79 -11.23
CA LEU A 96 -14.97 -5.26 -9.87
C LEU A 96 -14.19 -6.06 -8.84
N VAL A 97 -14.16 -7.37 -8.98
CA VAL A 97 -13.42 -8.25 -8.05
C VAL A 97 -11.93 -7.94 -8.10
N VAL A 98 -11.33 -7.82 -9.28
CA VAL A 98 -9.91 -7.47 -9.42
C VAL A 98 -9.62 -6.07 -8.85
N ARG A 99 -10.56 -5.14 -8.98
CA ARG A 99 -10.44 -3.81 -8.37
C ARG A 99 -10.50 -3.84 -6.84
N TRP A 100 -11.28 -4.73 -6.25
CA TRP A 100 -11.26 -4.93 -4.79
C TRP A 100 -9.89 -5.44 -4.31
N VAL A 101 -9.26 -6.32 -5.09
CA VAL A 101 -7.89 -6.74 -4.81
C VAL A 101 -6.92 -5.56 -4.93
N ALA A 102 -7.06 -4.72 -5.95
CA ALA A 102 -6.25 -3.50 -6.09
C ALA A 102 -6.48 -2.53 -4.92
N ILE A 103 -7.73 -2.34 -4.46
CA ILE A 103 -8.04 -1.55 -3.26
C ILE A 103 -7.30 -2.10 -2.04
N ALA A 104 -7.29 -3.42 -1.85
CA ALA A 104 -6.60 -4.05 -0.72
C ALA A 104 -5.09 -3.76 -0.76
N TRP A 105 -4.46 -3.77 -1.94
CA TRP A 105 -3.06 -3.38 -2.12
C TRP A 105 -2.81 -1.94 -1.69
N VAL A 106 -3.63 -0.99 -2.16
CA VAL A 106 -3.48 0.43 -1.80
C VAL A 106 -3.66 0.65 -0.31
N VAL A 107 -4.67 0.03 0.30
CA VAL A 107 -4.89 0.10 1.75
C VAL A 107 -3.68 -0.44 2.51
N LEU A 108 -3.12 -1.59 2.08
CA LEU A 108 -1.93 -2.17 2.70
C LEU A 108 -0.73 -1.21 2.61
N LEU A 109 -0.51 -0.58 1.46
CA LEU A 109 0.55 0.42 1.30
C LEU A 109 0.39 1.59 2.27
N LEU A 110 -0.82 2.18 2.35
CA LEU A 110 -1.09 3.30 3.24
C LEU A 110 -0.89 2.90 4.71
N MET A 111 -1.31 1.70 5.10
CA MET A 111 -1.07 1.15 6.45
C MET A 111 0.42 0.96 6.73
N CYS A 112 1.18 0.40 5.79
CA CYS A 112 2.62 0.22 5.94
C CYS A 112 3.35 1.55 6.06
N LEU A 113 3.01 2.53 5.22
CA LEU A 113 3.61 3.86 5.24
C LEU A 113 3.34 4.58 6.57
N TRP A 114 2.07 4.61 7.00
CA TRP A 114 1.71 5.22 8.28
C TRP A 114 2.42 4.53 9.45
N SER A 115 2.40 3.19 9.49
CA SER A 115 2.98 2.41 10.57
C SER A 115 4.52 2.53 10.62
N ALA A 116 5.19 2.48 9.46
CA ALA A 116 6.64 2.68 9.37
C ALA A 116 7.05 4.06 9.89
N THR A 117 6.36 5.09 9.42
CA THR A 117 6.64 6.48 9.83
C THR A 117 6.38 6.67 11.33
N TRP A 118 5.28 6.12 11.86
CA TRP A 118 4.97 6.19 13.28
C TRP A 118 6.03 5.49 14.15
N LEU A 119 6.48 4.29 13.75
CA LEU A 119 7.53 3.55 14.46
C LEU A 119 8.85 4.31 14.48
N LEU A 120 9.23 4.94 13.37
CA LEU A 120 10.47 5.72 13.28
C LEU A 120 10.37 7.04 14.04
N ALA A 121 9.26 7.77 13.87
CA ALA A 121 9.12 9.11 14.44
C ALA A 121 8.97 9.12 15.97
N ARG A 122 8.53 8.02 16.60
CA ARG A 122 8.45 7.93 18.08
C ARG A 122 9.78 7.57 18.76
N ARG A 123 10.85 7.34 17.99
CA ARG A 123 12.15 6.99 18.57
C ARG A 123 12.77 8.18 19.29
N PRO A 124 13.49 7.94 20.41
CA PRO A 124 14.11 9.03 21.18
C PRO A 124 15.08 9.87 20.36
N GLU A 125 15.78 9.24 19.41
CA GLU A 125 16.80 9.90 18.57
C GLU A 125 16.20 10.91 17.59
N VAL A 126 14.91 10.82 17.30
CA VAL A 126 14.19 11.65 16.33
C VAL A 126 13.35 12.72 17.04
N GLN A 127 13.23 12.63 18.37
CA GLN A 127 12.40 13.58 19.12
C GLN A 127 13.00 14.99 19.09
N PRO A 128 12.18 16.04 18.96
CA PRO A 128 12.65 17.41 19.07
C PRO A 128 13.20 17.67 20.49
N ALA A 129 14.21 18.54 20.58
CA ALA A 129 14.77 18.95 21.86
C ALA A 129 13.70 19.62 22.72
N ASP A 130 13.60 19.21 23.99
CA ASP A 130 12.66 19.76 24.96
C ASP A 130 13.37 20.34 26.17
N PRO A 131 13.98 21.54 26.06
CA PRO A 131 14.71 22.15 27.14
C PRO A 131 13.82 22.62 28.31
N PHE A 132 12.49 22.68 28.13
CA PHE A 132 11.56 23.22 29.09
C PHE A 132 10.45 22.25 29.54
N GLY A 133 10.46 21.01 29.10
CA GLY A 133 9.46 19.99 29.45
C GLY A 133 8.05 20.30 28.91
N ALA A 134 7.92 21.12 27.88
CA ALA A 134 6.65 21.55 27.30
C ALA A 134 6.34 20.88 25.94
N SER A 135 7.15 19.92 25.52
CA SER A 135 7.00 19.27 24.22
C SER A 135 5.89 18.23 24.21
N ALA A 136 5.45 17.86 23.02
CA ALA A 136 4.50 16.78 22.82
C ALA A 136 5.08 15.45 23.29
N THR A 137 4.23 14.52 23.71
CA THR A 137 4.68 13.15 24.02
C THR A 137 5.27 12.50 22.76
N THR A 138 6.20 11.54 22.94
CA THR A 138 6.81 10.79 21.82
C THR A 138 5.77 10.15 20.92
N THR A 139 4.69 9.65 21.52
CA THR A 139 3.56 9.03 20.83
C THR A 139 2.77 10.05 20.01
N ASP A 140 2.53 11.23 20.55
CA ASP A 140 1.76 12.28 19.87
C ASP A 140 2.55 12.90 18.73
N PHE A 141 3.83 13.13 18.94
CA PHE A 141 4.75 13.57 17.88
C PHE A 141 4.81 12.54 16.76
N GLY A 142 5.06 11.26 17.10
CA GLY A 142 5.11 10.17 16.14
C GLY A 142 3.83 10.07 15.30
N ARG A 143 2.66 10.24 15.94
CA ARG A 143 1.37 10.23 15.24
C ARG A 143 1.21 11.44 14.31
N ALA A 144 1.54 12.63 14.74
CA ALA A 144 1.44 13.83 13.90
C ALA A 144 2.33 13.72 12.65
N VAL A 145 3.54 13.18 12.80
CA VAL A 145 4.47 12.94 11.68
C VAL A 145 3.92 11.86 10.74
N ALA A 146 3.37 10.77 11.27
CA ALA A 146 2.78 9.70 10.45
C ALA A 146 1.54 10.16 9.67
N ASP A 147 0.66 10.92 10.31
CA ASP A 147 -0.52 11.52 9.67
C ASP A 147 -0.08 12.48 8.54
N SER A 148 0.95 13.30 8.77
CA SER A 148 1.51 14.21 7.77
C SER A 148 2.15 13.47 6.59
N ALA A 149 2.93 12.43 6.85
CA ALA A 149 3.53 11.59 5.81
C ALA A 149 2.47 10.92 4.93
N LEU A 150 1.39 10.45 5.54
CA LEU A 150 0.26 9.86 4.82
C LEU A 150 -0.43 10.90 3.91
N LEU A 151 -0.66 12.11 4.40
CA LEU A 151 -1.23 13.20 3.60
C LEU A 151 -0.34 13.59 2.42
N ILE A 152 0.98 13.63 2.62
CA ILE A 152 1.94 13.88 1.55
C ILE A 152 1.86 12.78 0.49
N ALA A 153 1.77 11.51 0.92
CA ALA A 153 1.63 10.39 0.00
C ALA A 153 0.31 10.45 -0.80
N LEU A 154 -0.81 10.81 -0.15
CA LEU A 154 -2.10 11.02 -0.83
C LEU A 154 -2.06 12.18 -1.83
N ALA A 155 -1.28 13.22 -1.55
CA ALA A 155 -1.09 14.36 -2.45
C ALA A 155 -0.13 14.07 -3.62
N CYS A 156 0.60 12.95 -3.59
CA CYS A 156 1.55 12.58 -4.62
C CYS A 156 0.85 12.09 -5.89
N PHE A 157 0.78 12.93 -6.93
CA PHE A 157 0.11 12.59 -8.19
C PHE A 157 0.72 11.36 -8.90
N GLY A 158 2.03 11.15 -8.79
CA GLY A 158 2.70 9.98 -9.36
C GLY A 158 2.22 8.67 -8.74
N LEU A 159 2.01 8.64 -7.43
CA LEU A 159 1.41 7.49 -6.74
C LEU A 159 -0.06 7.32 -7.13
N LEU A 160 -0.83 8.41 -7.19
CA LEU A 160 -2.23 8.38 -7.62
C LEU A 160 -2.39 7.66 -8.96
N ALA A 161 -1.60 8.05 -9.96
CA ALA A 161 -1.68 7.49 -11.31
C ALA A 161 -1.37 5.99 -11.36
N ARG A 162 -0.42 5.52 -10.55
CA ARG A 162 0.01 4.12 -10.53
C ARG A 162 -0.88 3.21 -9.66
N LEU A 163 -1.33 3.71 -8.52
CA LEU A 163 -2.10 2.92 -7.57
C LEU A 163 -3.57 2.72 -7.98
N HIS A 164 -4.07 3.49 -8.95
CA HIS A 164 -5.45 3.36 -9.45
C HIS A 164 -5.57 2.48 -10.70
N GLU A 165 -4.55 1.72 -11.02
CA GLU A 165 -4.55 0.72 -12.10
C GLU A 165 -4.43 -0.69 -11.51
N THR A 166 -5.01 -1.69 -12.18
CA THR A 166 -4.91 -3.11 -11.79
C THR A 166 -3.62 -3.72 -12.35
N THR A 167 -2.50 -3.04 -12.16
CA THR A 167 -1.20 -3.40 -12.70
C THR A 167 -0.29 -4.04 -11.67
N ILE A 168 0.73 -4.72 -12.14
CA ILE A 168 1.75 -5.33 -11.29
C ILE A 168 2.58 -4.28 -10.57
N GLU A 169 2.80 -3.11 -11.21
CA GLU A 169 3.55 -2.01 -10.62
C GLU A 169 2.90 -1.48 -9.34
N ALA A 170 1.57 -1.49 -9.26
CA ALA A 170 0.86 -1.13 -8.03
C ALA A 170 1.26 -2.05 -6.86
N ALA A 171 1.34 -3.36 -7.10
CA ALA A 171 1.80 -4.32 -6.09
C ALA A 171 3.29 -4.13 -5.74
N GLN A 172 4.16 -3.82 -6.70
CA GLN A 172 5.58 -3.56 -6.44
C GLN A 172 5.79 -2.39 -5.47
N VAL A 173 5.01 -1.31 -5.61
CA VAL A 173 5.05 -0.19 -4.66
C VAL A 173 4.62 -0.64 -3.25
N VAL A 174 3.66 -1.55 -3.16
CA VAL A 174 3.23 -2.12 -1.87
C VAL A 174 4.35 -2.93 -1.21
N TRP A 175 5.09 -3.73 -1.98
CA TRP A 175 6.24 -4.49 -1.45
C TRP A 175 7.33 -3.58 -0.91
N ILE A 176 7.61 -2.45 -1.58
CA ILE A 176 8.53 -1.43 -1.05
C ILE A 176 8.00 -0.87 0.28
N GLY A 177 6.72 -0.55 0.35
CA GLY A 177 6.08 -0.09 1.60
C GLY A 177 6.16 -1.12 2.72
N LEU A 178 5.93 -2.39 2.42
CA LEU A 178 6.00 -3.50 3.37
C LEU A 178 7.45 -3.74 3.84
N PHE A 179 8.42 -3.63 2.93
CA PHE A 179 9.84 -3.71 3.27
C PHE A 179 10.25 -2.60 4.24
N LEU A 180 9.90 -1.34 3.94
CA LEU A 180 10.17 -0.20 4.83
C LEU A 180 9.52 -0.37 6.20
N PHE A 181 8.27 -0.85 6.25
CA PHE A 181 7.61 -1.18 7.52
C PHE A 181 8.34 -2.29 8.27
N GLY A 182 8.76 -3.36 7.58
CA GLY A 182 9.54 -4.45 8.15
C GLY A 182 10.85 -3.95 8.76
N CYS A 183 11.60 -3.11 8.04
CA CYS A 183 12.82 -2.47 8.53
C CYS A 183 12.56 -1.59 9.77
N ALA A 184 11.55 -0.73 9.73
CA ALA A 184 11.19 0.11 10.87
C ALA A 184 10.82 -0.75 12.10
N LYS A 185 10.06 -1.82 11.90
CA LYS A 185 9.65 -2.75 12.95
C LYS A 185 10.83 -3.58 13.48
N ALA A 186 11.80 -3.93 12.64
CA ALA A 186 12.99 -4.69 13.05
C ALA A 186 13.83 -3.96 14.09
N LEU A 187 13.78 -2.64 14.14
CA LEU A 187 14.46 -1.82 15.15
C LEU A 187 13.91 -2.04 16.58
N GLU A 188 12.62 -2.45 16.71
CA GLU A 188 12.00 -2.75 18.00
C GLU A 188 11.86 -4.27 18.23
N ALA A 189 11.56 -5.01 17.16
CA ALA A 189 11.31 -6.45 17.19
C ALA A 189 12.06 -7.13 16.02
N PRO A 190 13.38 -7.44 16.15
CA PRO A 190 14.23 -7.87 15.04
C PRO A 190 13.69 -9.10 14.29
N ARG A 191 13.16 -10.09 15.02
CA ARG A 191 12.67 -11.34 14.39
C ARG A 191 11.44 -11.09 13.51
N SER A 192 10.42 -10.40 14.05
CA SER A 192 9.19 -10.17 13.30
C SER A 192 9.36 -9.11 12.21
N GLY A 193 10.13 -8.06 12.47
CA GLY A 193 10.44 -7.05 11.46
C GLY A 193 11.31 -7.62 10.33
N GLY A 194 12.32 -8.40 10.67
CA GLY A 194 13.18 -9.10 9.69
C GLY A 194 12.38 -10.09 8.82
N ALA A 195 11.45 -10.84 9.43
CA ALA A 195 10.58 -11.74 8.66
C ALA A 195 9.67 -10.99 7.67
N ILE A 196 9.10 -9.85 8.08
CA ILE A 196 8.28 -9.01 7.19
C ILE A 196 9.12 -8.42 6.06
N ALA A 197 10.31 -7.88 6.37
CA ALA A 197 11.20 -7.34 5.35
C ALA A 197 11.68 -8.41 4.37
N GLY A 198 12.03 -9.61 4.88
CA GLY A 198 12.41 -10.75 4.05
C GLY A 198 11.29 -11.23 3.14
N LEU A 199 10.05 -11.30 3.65
CA LEU A 199 8.87 -11.63 2.84
C LEU A 199 8.68 -10.61 1.70
N ALA A 200 8.81 -9.32 2.00
CA ALA A 200 8.63 -8.26 1.01
C ALA A 200 9.67 -8.26 -0.11
N ILE A 201 10.89 -8.78 0.15
CA ILE A 201 11.93 -8.94 -0.88
C ILE A 201 11.69 -10.20 -1.72
N GLY A 202 11.13 -11.26 -1.09
CA GLY A 202 10.89 -12.54 -1.77
C GLY A 202 9.65 -12.58 -2.67
N LEU A 203 8.80 -11.57 -2.59
CA LEU A 203 7.55 -11.43 -3.38
C LEU A 203 7.71 -10.42 -4.51
#